data_c6ee847bedb3278fcac3d9c121d433df
#
_entry.id   c6ee847bedb3278fcac3d9c121d433df
#
_cell.length_a   1.000
_cell.length_b   1.000
_cell.length_c   1.000
_cell.angle_alpha   90.00
_cell.angle_beta   90.00
_cell.angle_gamma   90.00
#
_symmetry.space_group_name_H-M   'P 1'
#
loop_
_entity.id
_entity.type
_entity.pdbx_description
1 polymer ?
#
loop_
_entity_poly.entity_id
_entity_poly.type
_entity_poly.pdbx_seq_one_letter_code
_entity_poly.pdbx_strand_id
1 'polypeptide(L)'
;MTRSFVTLLTAGCGAVFLAVAAPGGQLIAASGSCERLSALKLPDTTIATAETVAAGAFKPSTAGEPSEGRGFRSMPAFCRVAAAIAPTSDSDIKVEVWLPAAGWNGKFQAVGNGGWAGTISYAAMGRALEAGYATASTDTGHTGANGAFALDHPEKLVDYAHRAVHEMTVKAKAIVDAFYGSAPKQSYWNGCSTGGRQALMEAQRYPADYDGIIAGAAANPKTHLDAWRVWMSQAMFKDHASFIPASKYPAIHRAVLKACDALDGLTDGLIDDPTRCRFDPGVLACTDGDGPGCLTAAQVAAAQVVMKPAKDRRTGAEIFPGLEVGTELMWGRLLAGPGPYAIALEQFKFVTFRNPNWDWRTFDLERDTALADKISQGTLGAIDPNLTAFTRRGGKLLMYHGWTDPSIAPRASVNFYTRALETTKAPADGAVWLRLFMVPGMGHCGGGDGPNTFDMMSALGPWVESGKVPERIVASHSTAGKVDRTRPLCAYPQVARYTGAGSIDDAGNFVCRTP
;
A
#
# COMPACT_ATOMS: atom_id res chain seq x y z
N MET A 1 -83.39 -41.32 -19.26
CA MET A 1 -83.45 -40.94 -17.87
C MET A 1 -82.23 -41.54 -17.17
N THR A 2 -81.28 -40.75 -16.78
CA THR A 2 -80.36 -40.91 -15.70
C THR A 2 -79.20 -39.90 -15.85
N ARG A 3 -79.19 -38.94 -15.00
CA ARG A 3 -78.13 -37.88 -14.94
C ARG A 3 -76.91 -38.43 -14.20
N SER A 4 -75.76 -38.36 -14.82
CA SER A 4 -74.47 -38.59 -14.17
C SER A 4 -73.83 -37.25 -13.79
N PHE A 5 -73.54 -37.11 -12.48
CA PHE A 5 -72.74 -35.98 -11.94
C PHE A 5 -71.27 -36.24 -12.16
N VAL A 6 -70.56 -35.26 -12.75
CA VAL A 6 -69.10 -35.26 -12.84
C VAL A 6 -68.55 -34.36 -11.72
N THR A 7 -67.76 -34.97 -10.83
CA THR A 7 -67.05 -34.27 -9.75
C THR A 7 -65.69 -33.82 -10.24
N LEU A 8 -65.44 -32.52 -10.30
CA LEU A 8 -64.07 -31.97 -10.56
C LEU A 8 -63.25 -32.04 -9.26
N LEU A 9 -62.13 -32.75 -9.33
CA LEU A 9 -61.05 -32.67 -8.34
C LEU A 9 -60.08 -31.56 -8.75
N THR A 10 -59.95 -30.51 -7.98
CA THR A 10 -58.90 -29.49 -8.08
C THR A 10 -57.65 -29.96 -7.32
N ALA A 11 -56.59 -30.28 -8.06
CA ALA A 11 -55.28 -30.56 -7.49
C ALA A 11 -54.56 -29.20 -7.19
N GLY A 12 -54.39 -28.90 -5.91
CA GLY A 12 -53.58 -27.76 -5.47
C GLY A 12 -52.08 -28.09 -5.52
N CYS A 13 -51.35 -27.43 -6.41
CA CYS A 13 -49.90 -27.49 -6.43
C CYS A 13 -49.34 -26.59 -5.30
N GLY A 14 -48.94 -27.19 -4.18
CA GLY A 14 -48.20 -26.52 -3.10
C GLY A 14 -46.74 -26.37 -3.52
N ALA A 15 -46.30 -25.13 -3.81
CA ALA A 15 -44.89 -24.82 -4.02
C ALA A 15 -44.19 -24.82 -2.66
N VAL A 16 -43.37 -25.82 -2.41
CA VAL A 16 -42.44 -25.86 -1.26
C VAL A 16 -41.25 -24.94 -1.57
N PHE A 17 -41.21 -23.74 -0.99
CA PHE A 17 -40.01 -22.93 -0.97
C PHE A 17 -38.99 -23.54 0.00
N LEU A 18 -37.98 -24.20 -0.52
CA LEU A 18 -36.76 -24.53 0.21
C LEU A 18 -35.97 -23.22 0.43
N ALA A 19 -36.05 -22.66 1.62
CA ALA A 19 -35.14 -21.61 2.07
C ALA A 19 -33.75 -22.22 2.24
N VAL A 20 -32.85 -21.95 1.31
CA VAL A 20 -31.43 -22.22 1.46
C VAL A 20 -30.90 -21.23 2.49
N ALA A 21 -30.71 -21.67 3.75
CA ALA A 21 -30.02 -20.94 4.76
C ALA A 21 -28.55 -20.80 4.34
N ALA A 22 -28.10 -19.57 4.07
CA ALA A 22 -26.68 -19.26 3.97
C ALA A 22 -26.01 -19.66 5.31
N PRO A 23 -24.76 -20.19 5.30
CA PRO A 23 -24.05 -20.47 6.53
C PRO A 23 -23.76 -19.15 7.24
N GLY A 24 -24.57 -18.79 8.21
CA GLY A 24 -24.35 -17.67 9.09
C GLY A 24 -23.08 -17.94 9.90
N GLY A 25 -22.01 -17.19 9.61
CA GLY A 25 -20.85 -17.17 10.50
C GLY A 25 -21.33 -16.76 11.89
N GLN A 26 -21.13 -17.62 12.90
CA GLN A 26 -21.45 -17.29 14.27
C GLN A 26 -20.60 -16.11 14.71
N LEU A 27 -21.24 -14.98 14.96
CA LEU A 27 -20.62 -13.80 15.57
C LEU A 27 -20.30 -14.14 17.03
N ILE A 28 -19.01 -14.22 17.36
CA ILE A 28 -18.55 -14.55 18.71
C ILE A 28 -18.70 -13.30 19.58
N ALA A 29 -19.50 -13.39 20.64
CA ALA A 29 -19.59 -12.36 21.66
C ALA A 29 -18.33 -12.40 22.55
N ALA A 30 -17.89 -11.23 23.06
CA ALA A 30 -16.76 -11.14 23.96
C ALA A 30 -17.02 -11.95 25.24
N SER A 31 -16.09 -12.83 25.64
CA SER A 31 -16.21 -13.69 26.83
C SER A 31 -15.74 -12.97 28.10
N GLY A 32 -15.11 -11.79 28.01
CA GLY A 32 -14.53 -11.07 29.13
C GLY A 32 -14.79 -9.56 29.12
N SER A 33 -14.66 -8.92 30.30
CA SER A 33 -14.65 -7.45 30.41
C SER A 33 -13.35 -6.90 29.85
N CYS A 34 -13.43 -5.80 29.11
CA CYS A 34 -12.27 -5.10 28.52
C CYS A 34 -11.26 -4.70 29.59
N GLU A 35 -11.75 -4.20 30.71
CA GLU A 35 -10.96 -3.64 31.79
C GLU A 35 -10.05 -4.69 32.46
N ARG A 36 -10.40 -5.99 32.40
CA ARG A 36 -9.54 -7.08 32.91
C ARG A 36 -8.21 -7.19 32.15
N LEU A 37 -8.16 -6.74 30.92
CA LEU A 37 -6.93 -6.76 30.13
C LEU A 37 -5.83 -5.86 30.71
N SER A 38 -6.17 -4.88 31.55
CA SER A 38 -5.18 -4.05 32.26
C SER A 38 -4.27 -4.87 33.19
N ALA A 39 -4.73 -6.03 33.65
CA ALA A 39 -3.95 -6.94 34.49
C ALA A 39 -3.15 -7.99 33.70
N LEU A 40 -3.32 -8.06 32.37
CA LEU A 40 -2.61 -9.02 31.53
C LEU A 40 -1.10 -8.74 31.54
N LYS A 41 -0.30 -9.76 31.77
CA LYS A 41 1.16 -9.68 31.77
C LYS A 41 1.71 -10.24 30.48
N LEU A 42 2.38 -9.40 29.71
CA LEU A 42 3.07 -9.77 28.48
C LEU A 42 4.55 -9.36 28.59
N PRO A 43 5.49 -10.11 28.00
CA PRO A 43 6.92 -9.77 28.04
C PRO A 43 7.15 -8.35 27.51
N ASP A 44 8.02 -7.60 28.19
CA ASP A 44 8.47 -6.25 27.82
C ASP A 44 7.33 -5.25 27.55
N THR A 45 6.13 -5.49 28.12
CA THR A 45 4.91 -4.76 27.79
C THR A 45 4.22 -4.21 29.02
N THR A 46 3.86 -2.92 28.96
CA THR A 46 3.01 -2.26 29.96
C THR A 46 1.70 -1.85 29.28
N ILE A 47 0.59 -2.43 29.73
CA ILE A 47 -0.75 -2.01 29.29
C ILE A 47 -1.09 -0.72 30.04
N ALA A 48 -1.19 0.38 29.31
CA ALA A 48 -1.51 1.70 29.85
C ALA A 48 -3.01 1.91 30.03
N THR A 49 -3.81 1.39 29.10
CA THR A 49 -5.26 1.54 29.07
C THR A 49 -5.91 0.27 28.54
N ALA A 50 -6.99 -0.16 29.19
CA ALA A 50 -7.95 -1.14 28.65
C ALA A 50 -9.35 -0.64 29.01
N GLU A 51 -10.08 -0.13 28.02
CA GLU A 51 -11.36 0.55 28.23
C GLU A 51 -12.37 0.21 27.14
N THR A 52 -13.63 0.12 27.53
CA THR A 52 -14.72 -0.03 26.58
C THR A 52 -15.08 1.34 25.97
N VAL A 53 -14.98 1.45 24.64
CA VAL A 53 -15.39 2.63 23.88
C VAL A 53 -16.77 2.39 23.28
N ALA A 54 -17.74 3.25 23.60
CA ALA A 54 -19.08 3.14 23.06
C ALA A 54 -19.11 3.45 21.53
N ALA A 55 -20.12 2.95 20.83
CA ALA A 55 -20.27 3.19 19.40
C ALA A 55 -20.22 4.70 19.07
N GLY A 56 -19.40 5.08 18.12
CA GLY A 56 -19.22 6.48 17.66
C GLY A 56 -18.55 7.42 18.65
N ALA A 57 -18.09 6.93 19.82
CA ALA A 57 -17.53 7.78 20.88
C ALA A 57 -16.01 7.97 20.79
N PHE A 58 -15.33 7.26 19.93
CA PHE A 58 -13.87 7.37 19.80
C PHE A 58 -13.43 8.76 19.36
N LYS A 59 -12.39 9.27 20.04
CA LYS A 59 -11.70 10.51 19.67
C LYS A 59 -10.21 10.25 19.70
N PRO A 60 -9.49 10.49 18.59
CA PRO A 60 -8.04 10.31 18.54
C PRO A 60 -7.36 11.27 19.53
N SER A 61 -6.28 10.82 20.18
CA SER A 61 -5.53 11.60 21.16
C SER A 61 -4.60 12.64 20.54
N THR A 62 -4.32 12.57 19.26
CA THR A 62 -3.44 13.47 18.53
C THR A 62 -4.24 14.39 17.61
N ALA A 63 -4.15 15.71 17.84
CA ALA A 63 -4.58 16.71 16.89
C ALA A 63 -3.65 16.65 15.67
N GLY A 64 -4.12 16.23 14.50
CA GLY A 64 -3.35 16.29 13.26
C GLY A 64 -3.40 15.07 12.34
N GLU A 65 -4.05 13.97 12.71
CA GLU A 65 -4.43 13.02 11.68
C GLU A 65 -5.54 13.63 10.82
N PRO A 66 -5.37 13.68 9.48
CA PRO A 66 -6.48 14.01 8.63
C PRO A 66 -7.56 12.95 8.90
N SER A 67 -8.66 13.35 9.52
CA SER A 67 -9.88 12.56 9.43
C SER A 67 -10.18 12.51 7.93
N GLU A 68 -9.87 11.39 7.25
CA GLU A 68 -10.30 11.17 5.87
C GLU A 68 -11.85 11.22 5.86
N GLY A 69 -12.44 12.40 5.88
CA GLY A 69 -13.84 12.76 5.70
C GLY A 69 -14.94 11.94 6.41
N ARG A 70 -14.63 10.77 6.95
CA ARG A 70 -15.48 9.94 7.78
C ARG A 70 -14.98 10.01 9.21
N GLY A 71 -15.62 10.86 10.02
CA GLY A 71 -15.38 10.83 11.46
C GLY A 71 -15.68 9.42 11.99
N PHE A 72 -15.05 9.04 13.08
CA PHE A 72 -15.21 7.75 13.79
C PHE A 72 -16.64 7.51 14.33
N ARG A 73 -17.63 8.27 13.86
CA ARG A 73 -19.04 8.22 14.31
C ARG A 73 -19.76 6.92 13.89
N SER A 74 -19.32 6.27 12.83
CA SER A 74 -19.88 5.00 12.34
C SER A 74 -19.29 3.76 12.99
N MET A 75 -18.24 3.92 13.80
CA MET A 75 -17.57 2.77 14.41
C MET A 75 -18.47 2.07 15.42
N PRO A 76 -18.48 0.72 15.46
CA PRO A 76 -19.16 -0.04 16.50
C PRO A 76 -18.48 0.16 17.87
N ALA A 77 -19.14 -0.27 18.94
CA ALA A 77 -18.49 -0.34 20.23
C ALA A 77 -17.35 -1.36 20.24
N PHE A 78 -16.26 -1.05 20.93
CA PHE A 78 -15.06 -1.90 20.96
C PHE A 78 -14.30 -1.77 22.29
N CYS A 79 -13.50 -2.77 22.61
CA CYS A 79 -12.50 -2.68 23.65
C CYS A 79 -11.22 -2.10 23.06
N ARG A 80 -10.77 -0.96 23.60
CA ARG A 80 -9.50 -0.30 23.27
C ARG A 80 -8.44 -0.71 24.27
N VAL A 81 -7.33 -1.25 23.80
CA VAL A 81 -6.14 -1.52 24.60
C VAL A 81 -4.98 -0.71 24.06
N ALA A 82 -4.41 0.18 24.89
CA ALA A 82 -3.19 0.93 24.57
C ALA A 82 -2.06 0.40 25.45
N ALA A 83 -0.91 0.12 24.84
CA ALA A 83 0.25 -0.42 25.54
C ALA A 83 1.56 0.19 25.03
N ALA A 84 2.61 0.08 25.84
CA ALA A 84 3.98 0.39 25.50
C ALA A 84 4.82 -0.89 25.57
N ILE A 85 5.65 -1.13 24.55
CA ILE A 85 6.54 -2.29 24.47
C ILE A 85 7.99 -1.77 24.44
N ALA A 86 8.85 -2.31 25.32
CA ALA A 86 10.23 -1.89 25.48
C ALA A 86 11.18 -3.10 25.46
N PRO A 87 11.42 -3.71 24.28
CA PRO A 87 12.29 -4.88 24.13
C PRO A 87 13.78 -4.55 24.36
N THR A 88 14.16 -3.30 24.31
CA THR A 88 15.49 -2.79 24.68
C THR A 88 15.38 -1.54 25.55
N SER A 89 16.48 -1.10 26.16
CA SER A 89 16.51 0.12 26.97
C SER A 89 16.26 1.41 26.19
N ASP A 90 16.43 1.38 24.85
CA ASP A 90 16.18 2.53 23.95
C ASP A 90 14.82 2.46 23.25
N SER A 91 14.13 1.31 23.35
CA SER A 91 12.82 1.10 22.74
C SER A 91 11.69 1.73 23.56
N ASP A 92 10.75 2.37 22.86
CA ASP A 92 9.50 2.89 23.43
C ASP A 92 8.39 2.80 22.36
N ILE A 93 7.93 1.58 22.12
CA ILE A 93 6.98 1.27 21.05
C ILE A 93 5.56 1.39 21.59
N LYS A 94 4.78 2.37 21.11
CA LYS A 94 3.36 2.47 21.44
C LYS A 94 2.55 1.62 20.46
N VAL A 95 1.57 0.91 21.00
CA VAL A 95 0.66 0.08 20.23
C VAL A 95 -0.77 0.30 20.71
N GLU A 96 -1.71 0.22 19.79
CA GLU A 96 -3.13 0.09 20.10
C GLU A 96 -3.70 -1.18 19.49
N VAL A 97 -4.55 -1.85 20.25
CA VAL A 97 -5.31 -3.03 19.83
C VAL A 97 -6.78 -2.76 20.09
N TRP A 98 -7.60 -2.85 19.03
CA TRP A 98 -9.05 -2.63 19.09
C TRP A 98 -9.78 -3.93 18.82
N LEU A 99 -10.71 -4.29 19.70
CA LEU A 99 -11.40 -5.57 19.73
C LEU A 99 -12.91 -5.30 19.62
N PRO A 100 -13.62 -5.69 18.55
CA PRO A 100 -15.07 -5.57 18.45
C PRO A 100 -15.76 -6.07 19.72
N ALA A 101 -16.60 -5.25 20.35
CA ALA A 101 -17.38 -5.68 21.52
C ALA A 101 -18.45 -6.73 21.15
N ALA A 102 -18.91 -6.68 19.89
CA ALA A 102 -19.80 -7.66 19.28
C ALA A 102 -19.46 -7.81 17.81
N GLY A 103 -19.80 -8.95 17.22
CA GLY A 103 -19.63 -9.15 15.79
C GLY A 103 -18.20 -9.41 15.33
N TRP A 104 -17.31 -9.85 16.23
CA TRP A 104 -15.98 -10.28 15.82
C TRP A 104 -16.05 -11.43 14.82
N ASN A 105 -15.38 -11.28 13.69
CA ASN A 105 -15.38 -12.27 12.60
C ASN A 105 -14.40 -13.45 12.81
N GLY A 106 -13.75 -13.51 13.98
CA GLY A 106 -12.76 -14.54 14.33
C GLY A 106 -11.37 -14.30 13.75
N LYS A 107 -11.08 -13.09 13.22
CA LYS A 107 -9.86 -12.76 12.48
C LYS A 107 -9.18 -11.52 13.05
N PHE A 108 -7.89 -11.40 12.74
CA PHE A 108 -7.06 -10.25 13.10
C PHE A 108 -6.54 -9.54 11.84
N GLN A 109 -6.56 -8.22 11.83
CA GLN A 109 -5.96 -7.40 10.76
C GLN A 109 -5.14 -6.28 11.37
N ALA A 110 -3.81 -6.32 11.21
CA ALA A 110 -2.96 -5.19 11.53
C ALA A 110 -2.82 -4.26 10.32
N VAL A 111 -2.52 -2.98 10.59
CA VAL A 111 -2.43 -1.93 9.58
C VAL A 111 -1.11 -1.18 9.66
N GLY A 112 -0.59 -0.77 8.49
CA GLY A 112 0.72 -0.14 8.34
C GLY A 112 0.74 1.37 8.50
N ASN A 113 1.96 1.93 8.47
CA ASN A 113 2.26 3.35 8.62
C ASN A 113 2.64 4.02 7.28
N GLY A 114 2.93 5.32 7.31
CA GLY A 114 3.38 6.13 6.17
C GLY A 114 4.66 6.92 6.46
N GLY A 115 5.58 7.02 5.50
CA GLY A 115 6.81 7.82 5.62
C GLY A 115 7.66 7.45 6.83
N TRP A 116 8.11 8.45 7.55
CA TRP A 116 8.75 8.32 8.87
C TRP A 116 7.74 8.43 10.02
N ALA A 117 6.43 8.34 9.75
CA ALA A 117 5.42 8.64 10.75
C ALA A 117 5.45 7.66 11.93
N GLY A 118 5.69 8.24 13.12
CA GLY A 118 5.52 7.63 14.42
C GLY A 118 4.12 7.91 14.95
N THR A 119 3.10 7.28 14.36
CA THR A 119 1.69 7.49 14.70
C THR A 119 0.90 6.20 14.57
N ILE A 120 -0.14 6.07 15.39
CA ILE A 120 -1.13 4.99 15.27
C ILE A 120 -2.07 5.31 14.10
N SER A 121 -2.27 4.36 13.18
CA SER A 121 -3.09 4.54 11.98
C SER A 121 -4.59 4.35 12.28
N TYR A 122 -5.18 5.27 13.05
CA TYR A 122 -6.55 5.18 13.56
C TYR A 122 -7.61 4.99 12.47
N ALA A 123 -7.51 5.71 11.35
CA ALA A 123 -8.46 5.60 10.24
C ALA A 123 -8.45 4.20 9.60
N ALA A 124 -7.27 3.59 9.45
CA ALA A 124 -7.14 2.24 8.92
C ALA A 124 -7.64 1.18 9.91
N MET A 125 -7.36 1.36 11.22
CA MET A 125 -7.92 0.51 12.27
C MET A 125 -9.45 0.60 12.32
N GLY A 126 -10.03 1.81 12.17
CA GLY A 126 -11.47 2.02 12.13
C GLY A 126 -12.15 1.22 11.01
N ARG A 127 -11.59 1.24 9.80
CA ARG A 127 -12.09 0.43 8.67
C ARG A 127 -12.02 -1.07 8.94
N ALA A 128 -10.92 -1.55 9.55
CA ALA A 128 -10.78 -2.95 9.92
C ALA A 128 -11.80 -3.36 11.00
N LEU A 129 -12.01 -2.49 12.01
CA LEU A 129 -12.99 -2.70 13.06
C LEU A 129 -14.42 -2.76 12.52
N GLU A 130 -14.81 -1.83 11.62
CA GLU A 130 -16.12 -1.84 10.94
C GLU A 130 -16.35 -3.10 10.11
N ALA A 131 -15.28 -3.71 9.57
CA ALA A 131 -15.32 -5.00 8.88
C ALA A 131 -15.31 -6.21 9.85
N GLY A 132 -15.38 -5.97 11.16
CA GLY A 132 -15.47 -7.01 12.20
C GLY A 132 -14.12 -7.63 12.59
N TYR A 133 -12.99 -7.09 12.16
CA TYR A 133 -11.67 -7.59 12.57
C TYR A 133 -11.29 -7.06 13.97
N ALA A 134 -10.63 -7.89 14.78
CA ALA A 134 -9.72 -7.37 15.78
C ALA A 134 -8.55 -6.72 15.03
N THR A 135 -8.10 -5.52 15.46
CA THR A 135 -7.12 -4.75 14.69
C THR A 135 -6.04 -4.11 15.57
N ALA A 136 -4.87 -3.87 15.02
CA ALA A 136 -3.77 -3.21 15.72
C ALA A 136 -2.97 -2.29 14.81
N SER A 137 -2.35 -1.27 15.43
CA SER A 137 -1.36 -0.38 14.83
C SER A 137 -0.31 0.02 15.84
N THR A 138 0.87 0.45 15.38
CA THR A 138 1.99 0.91 16.21
C THR A 138 2.53 2.24 15.72
N ASP A 139 3.12 3.05 16.63
CA ASP A 139 3.89 4.24 16.27
C ASP A 139 5.32 3.92 15.80
N THR A 140 5.68 2.64 15.74
CA THR A 140 7.02 2.16 15.36
C THR A 140 8.16 2.63 16.27
N GLY A 141 7.88 2.97 17.54
CA GLY A 141 8.89 3.27 18.56
C GLY A 141 9.34 4.73 18.62
N HIS A 142 8.62 5.66 17.99
CA HIS A 142 8.91 7.10 18.05
C HIS A 142 7.66 7.94 17.86
N THR A 143 7.77 9.24 18.07
CA THR A 143 6.69 10.20 17.83
C THR A 143 7.09 11.20 16.76
N GLY A 144 6.16 11.56 15.90
CA GLY A 144 6.35 12.56 14.83
C GLY A 144 6.53 11.93 13.45
N ALA A 145 6.82 12.76 12.45
CA ALA A 145 6.81 12.39 11.05
C ALA A 145 8.16 12.63 10.35
N ASN A 146 9.27 12.66 11.08
CA ASN A 146 10.60 12.86 10.52
C ASN A 146 11.60 11.81 11.02
N GLY A 147 12.70 11.64 10.30
CA GLY A 147 13.73 10.64 10.55
C GLY A 147 14.72 10.98 11.69
N ALA A 148 14.58 12.13 12.36
CA ALA A 148 15.52 12.59 13.39
C ALA A 148 15.56 11.67 14.61
N PHE A 149 14.50 10.91 14.88
CA PHE A 149 14.45 9.92 15.96
C PHE A 149 15.56 8.85 15.87
N ALA A 150 16.07 8.60 14.66
CA ALA A 150 17.10 7.58 14.43
C ALA A 150 18.52 8.06 14.72
N LEU A 151 18.72 9.39 14.87
CA LEU A 151 20.04 9.95 15.13
C LEU A 151 20.51 9.53 16.53
N ASP A 152 21.62 8.79 16.58
CA ASP A 152 22.19 8.23 17.81
C ASP A 152 21.32 7.20 18.56
N HIS A 153 20.23 6.74 17.92
CA HIS A 153 19.29 5.75 18.45
C HIS A 153 19.17 4.53 17.52
N PRO A 154 20.18 3.66 17.41
CA PRO A 154 20.17 2.53 16.48
C PRO A 154 19.04 1.54 16.77
N GLU A 155 18.66 1.34 18.04
CA GLU A 155 17.57 0.44 18.40
C GLU A 155 16.20 0.97 17.96
N LYS A 156 15.97 2.28 18.03
CA LYS A 156 14.75 2.91 17.50
C LYS A 156 14.67 2.78 15.98
N LEU A 157 15.81 2.78 15.27
CA LEU A 157 15.84 2.53 13.84
C LEU A 157 15.43 1.09 13.54
N VAL A 158 15.85 0.11 14.35
CA VAL A 158 15.41 -1.29 14.24
C VAL A 158 13.91 -1.42 14.55
N ASP A 159 13.41 -0.71 15.57
CA ASP A 159 11.98 -0.66 15.89
C ASP A 159 11.17 -0.18 14.68
N TYR A 160 11.51 0.99 14.13
CA TYR A 160 10.88 1.55 12.94
C TYR A 160 10.96 0.60 11.73
N ALA A 161 12.10 -0.05 11.58
CA ALA A 161 12.37 -0.87 10.40
C ALA A 161 11.46 -2.12 10.34
N HIS A 162 11.34 -2.85 11.45
CA HIS A 162 10.62 -4.12 11.50
C HIS A 162 10.18 -4.57 12.90
N ARG A 163 11.00 -4.34 13.99
CA ARG A 163 10.74 -4.94 15.29
C ARG A 163 9.41 -4.51 15.90
N ALA A 164 9.04 -3.24 15.77
CA ALA A 164 7.80 -2.72 16.34
C ALA A 164 6.54 -3.40 15.75
N VAL A 165 6.55 -3.70 14.46
CA VAL A 165 5.42 -4.41 13.81
C VAL A 165 5.33 -5.85 14.31
N HIS A 166 6.44 -6.56 14.39
CA HIS A 166 6.50 -7.91 14.93
C HIS A 166 6.02 -7.97 16.39
N GLU A 167 6.59 -7.14 17.24
CA GLU A 167 6.25 -7.10 18.67
C GLU A 167 4.77 -6.73 18.88
N MET A 168 4.27 -5.74 18.16
CA MET A 168 2.84 -5.41 18.14
C MET A 168 2.00 -6.64 17.76
N THR A 169 2.37 -7.36 16.70
CA THR A 169 1.62 -8.50 16.18
C THR A 169 1.53 -9.62 17.21
N VAL A 170 2.64 -9.99 17.82
CA VAL A 170 2.70 -11.03 18.85
C VAL A 170 1.83 -10.64 20.06
N LYS A 171 1.97 -9.40 20.55
CA LYS A 171 1.20 -8.93 21.72
C LYS A 171 -0.29 -8.76 21.39
N ALA A 172 -0.62 -8.24 20.20
CA ALA A 172 -2.01 -8.09 19.76
C ALA A 172 -2.73 -9.45 19.69
N LYS A 173 -2.09 -10.48 19.14
CA LYS A 173 -2.68 -11.84 19.12
C LYS A 173 -2.91 -12.41 20.51
N ALA A 174 -1.99 -12.17 21.44
CA ALA A 174 -2.17 -12.59 22.84
C ALA A 174 -3.30 -11.82 23.55
N ILE A 175 -3.47 -10.53 23.25
CA ILE A 175 -4.59 -9.71 23.76
C ILE A 175 -5.92 -10.19 23.16
N VAL A 176 -5.97 -10.53 21.86
CA VAL A 176 -7.15 -11.12 21.20
C VAL A 176 -7.56 -12.43 21.89
N ASP A 177 -6.60 -13.32 22.11
CA ASP A 177 -6.84 -14.60 22.79
C ASP A 177 -7.35 -14.41 24.23
N ALA A 178 -6.74 -13.51 25.00
CA ALA A 178 -7.16 -13.19 26.35
C ALA A 178 -8.58 -12.58 26.44
N PHE A 179 -9.00 -11.81 25.42
CA PHE A 179 -10.31 -11.16 25.38
C PHE A 179 -11.43 -12.10 24.94
N TYR A 180 -11.21 -12.85 23.84
CA TYR A 180 -12.23 -13.73 23.26
C TYR A 180 -12.19 -15.18 23.79
N GLY A 181 -11.11 -15.57 24.50
CA GLY A 181 -10.88 -16.95 24.92
C GLY A 181 -10.45 -17.87 23.76
N SER A 182 -10.00 -17.27 22.64
CA SER A 182 -9.52 -18.00 21.47
C SER A 182 -8.63 -17.11 20.61
N ALA A 183 -7.54 -17.67 20.07
CA ALA A 183 -6.69 -17.01 19.12
C ALA A 183 -7.42 -16.70 17.79
N PRO A 184 -7.01 -15.69 17.03
CA PRO A 184 -7.58 -15.43 15.72
C PRO A 184 -7.33 -16.60 14.76
N LYS A 185 -8.36 -16.99 14.01
CA LYS A 185 -8.30 -18.10 13.03
C LYS A 185 -7.36 -17.77 11.87
N GLN A 186 -7.38 -16.53 11.40
CA GLN A 186 -6.48 -15.97 10.40
C GLN A 186 -6.00 -14.60 10.83
N SER A 187 -4.77 -14.27 10.39
CA SER A 187 -4.12 -12.99 10.64
C SER A 187 -3.72 -12.34 9.32
N TYR A 188 -4.08 -11.07 9.17
CA TYR A 188 -3.85 -10.30 7.96
C TYR A 188 -3.04 -9.04 8.24
N TRP A 189 -2.20 -8.67 7.29
CA TRP A 189 -1.57 -7.37 7.22
C TRP A 189 -2.14 -6.55 6.06
N ASN A 190 -2.39 -5.28 6.26
CA ASN A 190 -2.79 -4.34 5.20
C ASN A 190 -2.00 -3.04 5.31
N GLY A 191 -1.15 -2.75 4.32
CA GLY A 191 -0.34 -1.54 4.33
C GLY A 191 0.08 -1.08 2.95
N CYS A 192 0.22 0.24 2.79
CA CYS A 192 0.71 0.90 1.59
C CYS A 192 1.91 1.79 1.92
N SER A 193 2.78 2.07 0.95
CA SER A 193 3.96 2.93 1.14
C SER A 193 4.96 2.31 2.13
N THR A 194 5.26 2.97 3.24
CA THR A 194 6.00 2.38 4.37
C THR A 194 5.28 1.13 4.88
N GLY A 195 3.93 1.14 4.95
CA GLY A 195 3.13 -0.05 5.28
C GLY A 195 3.29 -1.20 4.29
N GLY A 196 3.50 -0.90 3.01
CA GLY A 196 3.87 -1.89 1.99
C GLY A 196 5.28 -2.44 2.20
N ARG A 197 6.25 -1.62 2.61
CA ARG A 197 7.58 -2.07 3.02
C ARG A 197 7.51 -2.97 4.25
N GLN A 198 6.76 -2.56 5.28
CA GLN A 198 6.50 -3.37 6.48
C GLN A 198 5.89 -4.73 6.10
N ALA A 199 4.93 -4.76 5.18
CA ALA A 199 4.34 -5.98 4.62
C ALA A 199 5.40 -6.96 4.08
N LEU A 200 6.33 -6.46 3.27
CA LEU A 200 7.42 -7.27 2.71
C LEU A 200 8.42 -7.70 3.79
N MET A 201 8.68 -6.86 4.79
CA MET A 201 9.53 -7.20 5.93
C MET A 201 8.92 -8.32 6.77
N GLU A 202 7.61 -8.29 7.02
CA GLU A 202 6.89 -9.35 7.73
C GLU A 202 6.99 -10.68 6.97
N ALA A 203 6.72 -10.68 5.67
CA ALA A 203 6.84 -11.88 4.85
C ALA A 203 8.26 -12.47 4.84
N GLN A 204 9.30 -11.61 4.85
CA GLN A 204 10.70 -12.02 4.81
C GLN A 204 11.22 -12.46 6.18
N ARG A 205 11.01 -11.67 7.24
CA ARG A 205 11.65 -11.87 8.54
C ARG A 205 10.79 -12.64 9.54
N TYR A 206 9.47 -12.44 9.49
CA TYR A 206 8.51 -12.99 10.45
C TYR A 206 7.41 -13.77 9.75
N PRO A 207 7.76 -14.81 8.98
CA PRO A 207 6.83 -15.53 8.09
C PRO A 207 5.67 -16.20 8.83
N ALA A 208 5.72 -16.25 10.16
CA ALA A 208 4.67 -16.84 11.01
C ALA A 208 3.61 -15.82 11.48
N ASP A 209 3.84 -14.53 11.26
CA ASP A 209 2.98 -13.49 11.83
C ASP A 209 1.65 -13.34 11.10
N TYR A 210 1.64 -13.54 9.77
CA TYR A 210 0.44 -13.35 8.97
C TYR A 210 0.21 -14.49 7.99
N ASP A 211 -1.06 -14.83 7.77
CA ASP A 211 -1.51 -15.81 6.76
C ASP A 211 -1.72 -15.12 5.40
N GLY A 212 -2.14 -13.86 5.43
CA GLY A 212 -2.34 -13.04 4.26
C GLY A 212 -1.78 -11.63 4.42
N ILE A 213 -1.06 -11.15 3.40
CA ILE A 213 -0.38 -9.86 3.42
C ILE A 213 -0.77 -9.04 2.19
N ILE A 214 -1.19 -7.79 2.41
CA ILE A 214 -1.34 -6.78 1.36
C ILE A 214 -0.16 -5.81 1.42
N ALA A 215 0.59 -5.71 0.32
CA ALA A 215 1.71 -4.80 0.14
C ALA A 215 1.43 -3.82 -1.00
N GLY A 216 0.84 -2.66 -0.67
CA GLY A 216 0.56 -1.60 -1.62
C GLY A 216 1.76 -0.67 -1.81
N ALA A 217 2.10 -0.31 -3.05
CA ALA A 217 3.11 0.70 -3.41
C ALA A 217 4.31 0.71 -2.45
N ALA A 218 4.94 -0.45 -2.23
CA ALA A 218 5.93 -0.67 -1.18
C ALA A 218 7.16 0.24 -1.34
N ALA A 219 7.51 1.00 -0.27
CA ALA A 219 8.71 1.83 -0.23
C ALA A 219 9.98 0.95 -0.06
N ASN A 220 10.28 0.13 -1.06
CA ASN A 220 11.29 -0.93 -1.02
C ASN A 220 12.08 -1.06 -2.33
N PRO A 221 13.42 -1.21 -2.30
CA PRO A 221 14.32 -1.03 -1.15
C PRO A 221 14.43 0.45 -0.74
N LYS A 222 14.34 0.73 0.57
CA LYS A 222 14.27 2.12 1.07
C LYS A 222 15.52 2.94 0.77
N THR A 223 16.71 2.38 0.95
CA THR A 223 17.99 3.07 0.71
C THR A 223 18.13 3.51 -0.74
N HIS A 224 17.79 2.64 -1.69
CA HIS A 224 17.84 2.92 -3.13
C HIS A 224 16.75 3.92 -3.56
N LEU A 225 15.54 3.77 -3.04
CA LEU A 225 14.44 4.70 -3.28
C LEU A 225 14.82 6.13 -2.85
N ASP A 226 15.40 6.29 -1.66
CA ASP A 226 15.75 7.61 -1.15
C ASP A 226 16.99 8.18 -1.87
N ALA A 227 17.94 7.33 -2.28
CA ALA A 227 19.07 7.73 -3.12
C ALA A 227 18.59 8.27 -4.49
N TRP A 228 17.68 7.56 -5.15
CA TRP A 228 17.06 7.99 -6.40
C TRP A 228 16.33 9.34 -6.25
N ARG A 229 15.60 9.56 -5.16
CA ARG A 229 14.91 10.83 -4.90
C ARG A 229 15.88 12.01 -4.75
N VAL A 230 16.99 11.82 -4.03
CA VAL A 230 18.03 12.86 -3.92
C VAL A 230 18.68 13.11 -5.27
N TRP A 231 19.00 12.08 -6.03
CA TRP A 231 19.60 12.19 -7.36
C TRP A 231 18.69 12.94 -8.36
N MET A 232 17.39 12.64 -8.39
CA MET A 232 16.43 13.39 -9.20
C MET A 232 16.37 14.86 -8.78
N SER A 233 16.39 15.12 -7.48
CA SER A 233 16.36 16.47 -6.94
C SER A 233 17.61 17.27 -7.33
N GLN A 234 18.79 16.63 -7.40
CA GLN A 234 19.99 17.28 -7.91
C GLN A 234 19.80 17.69 -9.37
N ALA A 235 19.20 16.85 -10.21
CA ALA A 235 18.96 17.19 -11.60
C ALA A 235 17.97 18.36 -11.75
N MET A 236 16.93 18.40 -10.92
CA MET A 236 15.87 19.42 -10.97
C MET A 236 16.29 20.75 -10.35
N PHE A 237 17.09 20.72 -9.27
CA PHE A 237 17.39 21.91 -8.44
C PHE A 237 18.86 22.33 -8.48
N LYS A 238 19.70 21.77 -9.36
CA LYS A 238 21.12 22.14 -9.48
C LYS A 238 21.31 23.61 -9.81
N ASP A 239 20.41 24.16 -10.62
CA ASP A 239 20.35 25.57 -11.00
C ASP A 239 18.91 25.97 -11.33
N HIS A 240 18.67 27.28 -11.45
CA HIS A 240 17.33 27.80 -11.75
C HIS A 240 16.82 27.39 -13.14
N ALA A 241 17.72 27.21 -14.11
CA ALA A 241 17.35 26.87 -15.49
C ALA A 241 16.83 25.43 -15.63
N SER A 242 17.25 24.52 -14.74
CA SER A 242 16.85 23.10 -14.73
C SER A 242 15.49 22.87 -14.07
N PHE A 243 15.01 23.82 -13.28
CA PHE A 243 13.73 23.68 -12.58
C PHE A 243 12.56 23.71 -13.57
N ILE A 244 11.70 22.69 -13.49
CA ILE A 244 10.46 22.60 -14.28
C ILE A 244 9.30 23.06 -13.40
N PRO A 245 8.72 24.26 -13.62
CA PRO A 245 7.57 24.72 -12.83
C PRO A 245 6.32 23.89 -13.12
N ALA A 246 5.45 23.72 -12.11
CA ALA A 246 4.23 22.93 -12.22
C ALA A 246 3.30 23.37 -13.35
N SER A 247 3.37 24.63 -13.79
CA SER A 247 2.62 25.15 -14.94
C SER A 247 2.97 24.47 -16.27
N LYS A 248 4.12 23.80 -16.37
CA LYS A 248 4.56 23.03 -17.55
C LYS A 248 4.15 21.55 -17.53
N TYR A 249 3.80 20.99 -16.37
CA TYR A 249 3.41 19.57 -16.24
C TYR A 249 2.26 19.18 -17.17
N PRO A 250 1.18 20.00 -17.32
CA PRO A 250 0.11 19.67 -18.26
C PRO A 250 0.56 19.60 -19.75
N ALA A 251 1.60 20.35 -20.15
CA ALA A 251 2.13 20.25 -21.51
C ALA A 251 2.87 18.93 -21.72
N ILE A 252 3.67 18.50 -20.74
CA ILE A 252 4.37 17.21 -20.77
C ILE A 252 3.34 16.07 -20.81
N HIS A 253 2.36 16.10 -19.91
CA HIS A 253 1.32 15.06 -19.82
C HIS A 253 0.52 14.92 -21.12
N ARG A 254 0.09 16.02 -21.73
CA ARG A 254 -0.60 15.97 -23.03
C ARG A 254 0.26 15.38 -24.14
N ALA A 255 1.56 15.65 -24.15
CA ALA A 255 2.46 15.07 -25.14
C ALA A 255 2.65 13.55 -24.90
N VAL A 256 2.70 13.12 -23.66
CA VAL A 256 2.73 11.70 -23.27
C VAL A 256 1.45 10.99 -23.70
N LEU A 257 0.27 11.51 -23.39
CA LEU A 257 -1.00 10.92 -23.83
C LEU A 257 -1.10 10.86 -25.36
N LYS A 258 -0.73 11.92 -26.06
CA LYS A 258 -0.70 11.91 -27.53
C LYS A 258 0.18 10.78 -28.10
N ALA A 259 1.27 10.44 -27.42
CA ALA A 259 2.18 9.39 -27.87
C ALA A 259 1.73 7.97 -27.49
N CYS A 260 1.03 7.81 -26.36
CA CYS A 260 0.93 6.50 -25.71
C CYS A 260 -0.48 6.06 -25.31
N ASP A 261 -1.47 6.96 -25.22
CA ASP A 261 -2.85 6.63 -24.79
C ASP A 261 -3.44 5.53 -25.65
N ALA A 262 -3.34 5.63 -26.97
CA ALA A 262 -3.92 4.65 -27.90
C ALA A 262 -3.19 3.28 -27.97
N LEU A 263 -2.11 3.05 -27.22
CA LEU A 263 -1.32 1.80 -27.29
C LEU A 263 -2.06 0.56 -26.77
N ASP A 264 -3.06 0.75 -25.95
CA ASP A 264 -3.93 -0.34 -25.45
C ASP A 264 -5.20 -0.53 -26.28
N GLY A 265 -5.41 0.32 -27.31
CA GLY A 265 -6.57 0.30 -28.20
C GLY A 265 -7.70 1.24 -27.80
N LEU A 266 -7.51 2.06 -26.75
CA LEU A 266 -8.41 3.13 -26.33
C LEU A 266 -7.72 4.49 -26.38
N THR A 267 -8.52 5.54 -26.39
CA THR A 267 -8.07 6.92 -26.17
C THR A 267 -8.97 7.49 -25.09
N ASP A 268 -8.65 7.18 -23.83
CA ASP A 268 -9.50 7.47 -22.68
C ASP A 268 -8.78 8.26 -21.56
N GLY A 269 -7.55 8.72 -21.85
CA GLY A 269 -6.71 9.49 -20.93
C GLY A 269 -5.94 8.62 -19.94
N LEU A 270 -5.96 7.29 -20.09
CA LEU A 270 -5.22 6.36 -19.24
C LEU A 270 -4.20 5.57 -20.08
N ILE A 271 -3.05 5.30 -19.48
CA ILE A 271 -2.04 4.41 -20.05
C ILE A 271 -2.05 3.13 -19.24
N ASP A 272 -2.61 2.06 -19.80
CA ASP A 272 -2.78 0.77 -19.11
C ASP A 272 -1.45 0.09 -18.79
N ASP A 273 -0.46 0.23 -19.70
CA ASP A 273 0.89 -0.30 -19.53
C ASP A 273 1.94 0.71 -20.00
N PRO A 274 2.42 1.60 -19.11
CA PRO A 274 3.42 2.61 -19.45
C PRO A 274 4.78 2.02 -19.86
N THR A 275 5.05 0.75 -19.56
CA THR A 275 6.32 0.11 -19.93
C THR A 275 6.47 -0.07 -21.44
N ARG A 276 5.36 -0.02 -22.18
CA ARG A 276 5.30 -0.10 -23.65
C ARG A 276 5.45 1.26 -24.32
N CYS A 277 5.26 2.33 -23.58
CA CYS A 277 5.38 3.69 -24.09
C CYS A 277 6.84 4.08 -24.32
N ARG A 278 7.11 4.67 -25.47
CA ARG A 278 8.43 5.23 -25.81
C ARG A 278 8.26 6.73 -26.00
N PHE A 279 8.52 7.48 -24.92
CA PHE A 279 8.41 8.94 -24.92
C PHE A 279 9.75 9.60 -24.58
N ASP A 280 10.11 10.63 -25.32
CA ASP A 280 11.26 11.50 -25.02
C ASP A 280 10.76 12.93 -24.82
N PRO A 281 10.94 13.55 -23.64
CA PRO A 281 10.56 14.94 -23.41
C PRO A 281 11.25 15.94 -24.34
N GLY A 282 12.29 15.54 -25.07
CA GLY A 282 12.93 16.35 -26.11
C GLY A 282 11.99 16.83 -27.22
N VAL A 283 10.88 16.13 -27.47
CA VAL A 283 9.83 16.56 -28.41
C VAL A 283 9.16 17.87 -28.02
N LEU A 284 9.32 18.29 -26.76
CA LEU A 284 8.82 19.55 -26.22
C LEU A 284 9.88 20.65 -26.15
N ALA A 285 11.06 20.47 -26.75
CA ALA A 285 12.09 21.50 -26.73
C ALA A 285 11.58 22.84 -27.31
N CYS A 286 11.83 23.94 -26.60
CA CYS A 286 11.46 25.27 -27.06
C CYS A 286 12.27 25.68 -28.32
N THR A 287 11.61 26.28 -29.33
CA THR A 287 12.23 26.82 -30.54
C THR A 287 12.42 28.33 -30.45
N ASP A 288 11.47 29.05 -29.84
CA ASP A 288 11.38 30.50 -29.88
C ASP A 288 11.42 31.15 -28.47
N GLY A 289 12.15 30.56 -27.55
CA GLY A 289 12.26 31.03 -26.17
C GLY A 289 11.38 30.24 -25.20
N ASP A 290 11.53 30.52 -23.89
CA ASP A 290 10.83 29.79 -22.81
C ASP A 290 9.34 30.14 -22.80
N GLY A 291 8.49 29.10 -22.62
CA GLY A 291 7.04 29.25 -22.57
C GLY A 291 6.35 28.08 -21.87
N PRO A 292 5.04 28.21 -21.51
CA PRO A 292 4.33 27.20 -20.75
C PRO A 292 4.06 25.90 -21.54
N GLY A 293 4.21 25.94 -22.86
CA GLY A 293 3.98 24.78 -23.74
C GLY A 293 5.22 24.01 -24.13
N CYS A 294 6.41 24.46 -23.72
CA CYS A 294 7.69 23.85 -24.11
C CYS A 294 8.67 23.77 -22.93
N LEU A 295 9.74 23.02 -23.10
CA LEU A 295 10.83 22.85 -22.14
C LEU A 295 12.13 23.47 -22.69
N THR A 296 12.84 24.23 -21.87
CA THR A 296 14.21 24.64 -22.21
C THR A 296 15.13 23.41 -22.29
N ALA A 297 16.29 23.52 -22.92
CA ALA A 297 17.25 22.40 -23.01
C ALA A 297 17.62 21.84 -21.61
N ALA A 298 17.77 22.73 -20.60
CA ALA A 298 18.04 22.33 -19.23
C ALA A 298 16.87 21.58 -18.60
N GLN A 299 15.63 22.00 -18.86
CA GLN A 299 14.40 21.34 -18.39
C GLN A 299 14.18 20.00 -19.09
N VAL A 300 14.48 19.88 -20.38
CA VAL A 300 14.45 18.58 -21.10
C VAL A 300 15.40 17.59 -20.43
N ALA A 301 16.63 18.01 -20.15
CA ALA A 301 17.62 17.16 -19.47
C ALA A 301 17.14 16.74 -18.06
N ALA A 302 16.53 17.65 -17.29
CA ALA A 302 15.96 17.35 -15.98
C ALA A 302 14.78 16.35 -16.10
N ALA A 303 13.85 16.54 -17.03
CA ALA A 303 12.74 15.63 -17.26
C ALA A 303 13.21 14.21 -17.68
N GLN A 304 14.26 14.15 -18.51
CA GLN A 304 14.87 12.86 -18.88
C GLN A 304 15.45 12.12 -17.67
N VAL A 305 16.04 12.82 -16.70
CA VAL A 305 16.54 12.22 -15.46
C VAL A 305 15.37 11.67 -14.63
N VAL A 306 14.28 12.42 -14.51
CA VAL A 306 13.08 11.98 -13.76
C VAL A 306 12.49 10.68 -14.32
N MET A 307 12.43 10.55 -15.65
CA MET A 307 11.83 9.42 -16.35
C MET A 307 12.79 8.23 -16.53
N LYS A 308 14.10 8.42 -16.37
CA LYS A 308 15.09 7.36 -16.56
C LYS A 308 15.44 6.67 -15.24
N PRO A 309 15.79 5.37 -15.27
CA PRO A 309 16.30 4.69 -14.09
C PRO A 309 17.64 5.29 -13.65
N ALA A 310 17.82 5.41 -12.33
CA ALA A 310 19.14 5.67 -11.75
C ALA A 310 20.01 4.42 -11.87
N LYS A 311 21.22 4.58 -12.42
CA LYS A 311 22.14 3.47 -12.68
C LYS A 311 23.52 3.76 -12.13
N ASP A 312 24.19 2.75 -11.64
CA ASP A 312 25.62 2.78 -11.37
C ASP A 312 26.38 2.98 -12.69
N ARG A 313 27.16 4.06 -12.79
CA ARG A 313 27.86 4.44 -14.04
C ARG A 313 28.95 3.46 -14.42
N ARG A 314 29.52 2.77 -13.44
CA ARG A 314 30.62 1.83 -13.65
C ARG A 314 30.12 0.46 -14.10
N THR A 315 29.02 -0.02 -13.56
CA THR A 315 28.48 -1.38 -13.83
C THR A 315 27.30 -1.38 -14.79
N GLY A 316 26.61 -0.25 -14.95
CA GLY A 316 25.34 -0.15 -15.66
C GLY A 316 24.13 -0.72 -14.89
N ALA A 317 24.36 -1.26 -13.69
CA ALA A 317 23.31 -1.85 -12.86
C ALA A 317 22.28 -0.78 -12.44
N GLU A 318 20.99 -1.14 -12.49
CA GLU A 318 19.92 -0.28 -12.01
C GLU A 318 19.97 -0.18 -10.48
N ILE A 319 20.05 1.05 -9.97
CA ILE A 319 19.92 1.37 -8.55
C ILE A 319 18.43 1.45 -8.20
N PHE A 320 17.67 2.24 -8.98
CA PHE A 320 16.23 2.36 -8.82
C PHE A 320 15.58 2.78 -10.15
N PRO A 321 14.36 2.30 -10.46
CA PRO A 321 13.66 2.68 -11.69
C PRO A 321 13.27 4.18 -11.68
N GLY A 322 13.11 4.77 -12.87
CA GLY A 322 12.57 6.10 -13.07
C GLY A 322 11.05 6.15 -12.90
N LEU A 323 10.48 7.37 -12.87
CA LEU A 323 9.04 7.53 -12.93
C LEU A 323 8.51 7.09 -14.30
N GLU A 324 7.37 6.43 -14.27
CA GLU A 324 6.67 6.06 -15.50
C GLU A 324 5.98 7.29 -16.14
N VAL A 325 5.79 7.22 -17.45
CA VAL A 325 4.94 8.18 -18.16
C VAL A 325 3.51 8.12 -17.63
N GLY A 326 2.82 9.25 -17.63
CA GLY A 326 1.51 9.42 -17.00
C GLY A 326 1.57 10.00 -15.58
N THR A 327 2.78 10.10 -14.98
CA THR A 327 2.98 10.66 -13.63
C THR A 327 3.07 12.18 -13.59
N GLU A 328 3.19 12.84 -14.75
CA GLU A 328 3.68 14.22 -14.88
C GLU A 328 2.88 15.24 -14.09
N LEU A 329 1.54 15.11 -14.05
CA LEU A 329 0.67 16.03 -13.29
C LEU A 329 0.93 16.00 -11.78
N MET A 330 1.53 14.92 -11.28
CA MET A 330 1.81 14.72 -9.85
C MET A 330 3.29 14.92 -9.48
N TRP A 331 4.17 15.29 -10.41
CA TRP A 331 5.60 15.49 -10.11
C TRP A 331 5.86 16.51 -9.00
N GLY A 332 4.96 17.49 -8.83
CA GLY A 332 5.04 18.46 -7.74
C GLY A 332 5.09 17.83 -6.34
N ARG A 333 4.62 16.60 -6.17
CA ARG A 333 4.70 15.89 -4.90
C ARG A 333 6.15 15.64 -4.45
N LEU A 334 7.05 15.32 -5.38
CA LEU A 334 8.48 15.11 -5.10
C LEU A 334 9.35 16.30 -5.46
N LEU A 335 8.96 17.07 -6.46
CA LEU A 335 9.82 17.98 -7.20
C LEU A 335 9.31 19.44 -7.18
N ALA A 336 8.47 19.81 -6.21
CA ALA A 336 8.03 21.20 -6.03
C ALA A 336 9.15 22.15 -5.56
N GLY A 337 10.21 21.61 -4.98
CA GLY A 337 11.35 22.38 -4.47
C GLY A 337 11.13 23.02 -3.10
N PRO A 338 12.10 23.78 -2.60
CA PRO A 338 13.40 24.09 -3.25
C PRO A 338 14.52 23.05 -3.06
N GLY A 339 14.21 21.86 -2.57
CA GLY A 339 15.18 20.79 -2.32
C GLY A 339 14.56 19.41 -2.39
N PRO A 340 15.30 18.36 -2.01
CA PRO A 340 14.83 16.99 -2.05
C PRO A 340 13.60 16.77 -1.17
N TYR A 341 12.82 15.77 -1.55
CA TYR A 341 11.72 15.27 -0.74
C TYR A 341 12.20 14.92 0.68
N ALA A 342 11.52 15.47 1.70
CA ALA A 342 12.00 15.46 3.09
C ALA A 342 12.37 14.06 3.58
N ILE A 343 11.56 13.03 3.28
CA ILE A 343 11.81 11.65 3.70
C ILE A 343 13.18 11.15 3.22
N ALA A 344 13.54 11.45 1.97
CA ALA A 344 14.82 11.05 1.39
C ALA A 344 15.99 11.83 1.99
N LEU A 345 15.81 13.15 2.17
CA LEU A 345 16.81 14.00 2.80
C LEU A 345 17.13 13.53 4.22
N GLU A 346 16.12 13.16 4.99
CA GLU A 346 16.24 12.69 6.36
C GLU A 346 16.92 11.33 6.47
N GLN A 347 16.70 10.42 5.52
CA GLN A 347 17.45 9.17 5.42
C GLN A 347 18.97 9.42 5.40
N PHE A 348 19.41 10.36 4.58
CA PHE A 348 20.85 10.66 4.47
C PHE A 348 21.35 11.48 5.64
N LYS A 349 20.60 12.48 6.12
CA LYS A 349 21.00 13.30 7.26
C LYS A 349 21.13 12.51 8.54
N PHE A 350 20.12 11.75 8.91
CA PHE A 350 20.01 11.17 10.24
C PHE A 350 20.47 9.73 10.33
N VAL A 351 20.28 8.95 9.26
CA VAL A 351 20.64 7.53 9.27
C VAL A 351 22.00 7.30 8.63
N THR A 352 22.23 7.79 7.40
CA THR A 352 23.44 7.45 6.63
C THR A 352 24.64 8.26 7.11
N PHE A 353 24.56 9.60 7.13
CA PHE A 353 25.69 10.45 7.49
C PHE A 353 25.71 10.86 8.97
N ARG A 354 24.62 10.68 9.70
CA ARG A 354 24.45 11.11 11.08
C ARG A 354 24.85 12.58 11.28
N ASN A 355 24.53 13.40 10.28
CA ASN A 355 24.86 14.84 10.23
C ASN A 355 23.61 15.64 9.84
N PRO A 356 22.91 16.30 10.78
CA PRO A 356 21.74 17.12 10.51
C PRO A 356 21.99 18.26 9.50
N ASN A 357 23.26 18.71 9.39
CA ASN A 357 23.67 19.79 8.49
C ASN A 357 24.21 19.29 7.14
N TRP A 358 24.07 18.00 6.84
CA TRP A 358 24.55 17.47 5.56
C TRP A 358 23.90 18.20 4.36
N ASP A 359 24.75 18.60 3.41
CA ASP A 359 24.31 19.25 2.18
C ASP A 359 24.05 18.21 1.08
N TRP A 360 22.80 18.05 0.71
CA TRP A 360 22.35 17.12 -0.33
C TRP A 360 22.98 17.38 -1.72
N ARG A 361 23.51 18.59 -1.96
CA ARG A 361 24.20 18.92 -3.21
C ARG A 361 25.52 18.18 -3.36
N THR A 362 26.07 17.69 -2.26
CA THR A 362 27.30 16.87 -2.24
C THR A 362 27.05 15.38 -2.45
N PHE A 363 25.78 14.99 -2.61
CA PHE A 363 25.39 13.59 -2.82
C PHE A 363 26.01 13.02 -4.10
N ASP A 364 26.63 11.85 -3.98
CA ASP A 364 27.09 11.02 -5.08
C ASP A 364 26.28 9.73 -5.10
N LEU A 365 25.62 9.47 -6.23
CA LEU A 365 24.63 8.40 -6.34
C LEU A 365 25.21 7.03 -5.99
N GLU A 366 26.38 6.68 -6.54
CA GLU A 366 26.95 5.35 -6.35
C GLU A 366 27.59 5.21 -4.97
N ARG A 367 28.43 6.17 -4.57
CA ARG A 367 29.16 6.15 -3.29
C ARG A 367 28.20 6.14 -2.11
N ASP A 368 27.21 7.04 -2.12
CA ASP A 368 26.36 7.27 -0.96
C ASP A 368 25.22 6.24 -0.86
N THR A 369 24.79 5.67 -1.99
CA THR A 369 23.90 4.50 -1.97
C THR A 369 24.63 3.29 -1.38
N ALA A 370 25.85 3.00 -1.80
CA ALA A 370 26.64 1.91 -1.25
C ALA A 370 26.93 2.09 0.26
N LEU A 371 27.16 3.34 0.70
CA LEU A 371 27.30 3.64 2.13
C LEU A 371 25.99 3.40 2.89
N ALA A 372 24.85 3.83 2.35
CA ALA A 372 23.54 3.61 2.96
C ALA A 372 23.21 2.11 3.09
N ASP A 373 23.53 1.31 2.07
CA ASP A 373 23.36 -0.15 2.12
C ASP A 373 24.26 -0.81 3.16
N LYS A 374 25.53 -0.37 3.23
CA LYS A 374 26.49 -0.86 4.25
C LYS A 374 26.03 -0.56 5.67
N ILE A 375 25.44 0.62 5.92
CA ILE A 375 24.94 1.01 7.24
C ILE A 375 23.63 0.28 7.56
N SER A 376 22.73 0.18 6.59
CA SER A 376 21.44 -0.47 6.76
C SER A 376 21.56 -1.99 6.96
N GLN A 377 22.51 -2.65 6.31
CA GLN A 377 22.68 -4.12 6.31
C GLN A 377 21.35 -4.88 6.12
N GLY A 378 20.46 -4.35 5.29
CA GLY A 378 19.13 -4.90 5.06
C GLY A 378 18.10 -4.64 6.18
N THR A 379 18.43 -3.81 7.18
CA THR A 379 17.48 -3.46 8.25
C THR A 379 16.29 -2.67 7.72
N LEU A 380 16.52 -1.71 6.80
CA LEU A 380 15.49 -0.78 6.33
C LEU A 380 14.67 -1.27 5.13
N GLY A 381 14.96 -2.43 4.57
CA GLY A 381 14.27 -2.94 3.39
C GLY A 381 14.21 -4.45 3.30
N ALA A 382 13.13 -4.96 2.74
CA ALA A 382 12.99 -6.38 2.39
C ALA A 382 13.74 -6.63 1.06
N ILE A 383 15.05 -6.80 1.14
CA ILE A 383 15.93 -6.91 -0.03
C ILE A 383 16.10 -8.36 -0.52
N ASP A 384 15.87 -9.35 0.35
CA ASP A 384 15.89 -10.76 -0.03
C ASP A 384 14.55 -11.18 -0.64
N PRO A 385 14.49 -11.55 -1.93
CA PRO A 385 13.27 -11.99 -2.58
C PRO A 385 12.90 -13.45 -2.21
N ASN A 386 13.70 -14.14 -1.41
CA ASN A 386 13.43 -15.51 -0.98
C ASN A 386 12.37 -15.54 0.12
N LEU A 387 11.12 -15.69 -0.26
CA LEU A 387 9.98 -15.81 0.65
C LEU A 387 9.56 -17.28 0.90
N THR A 388 10.46 -18.23 0.70
CA THR A 388 10.17 -19.67 0.83
C THR A 388 9.63 -20.04 2.22
N ALA A 389 10.12 -19.42 3.30
CA ALA A 389 9.62 -19.67 4.65
C ALA A 389 8.15 -19.27 4.81
N PHE A 390 7.76 -18.14 4.24
CA PHE A 390 6.38 -17.64 4.22
C PHE A 390 5.47 -18.54 3.36
N THR A 391 5.91 -18.91 2.16
CA THR A 391 5.11 -19.71 1.24
C THR A 391 4.88 -21.15 1.72
N ARG A 392 5.88 -21.77 2.38
CA ARG A 392 5.75 -23.12 2.96
C ARG A 392 4.68 -23.21 4.06
N ARG A 393 4.35 -22.11 4.70
CA ARG A 393 3.26 -22.01 5.69
C ARG A 393 1.90 -21.78 5.05
N GLY A 394 1.81 -21.69 3.73
CA GLY A 394 0.58 -21.36 3.01
C GLY A 394 0.30 -19.86 2.87
N GLY A 395 1.23 -19.00 3.30
CA GLY A 395 1.09 -17.53 3.26
C GLY A 395 0.76 -17.01 1.87
N LYS A 396 -0.07 -15.97 1.79
CA LYS A 396 -0.50 -15.30 0.55
C LYS A 396 -0.08 -13.84 0.57
N LEU A 397 0.64 -13.41 -0.47
CA LEU A 397 1.07 -12.03 -0.67
C LEU A 397 0.36 -11.41 -1.86
N LEU A 398 -0.47 -10.41 -1.61
CA LEU A 398 -1.15 -9.62 -2.61
C LEU A 398 -0.50 -8.24 -2.69
N MET A 399 0.08 -7.91 -3.83
CA MET A 399 0.71 -6.62 -4.09
C MET A 399 -0.17 -5.78 -5.02
N TYR A 400 -0.13 -4.45 -4.86
CA TYR A 400 -0.68 -3.52 -5.83
C TYR A 400 0.18 -2.26 -5.95
N HIS A 401 0.15 -1.60 -7.11
CA HIS A 401 0.83 -0.33 -7.33
C HIS A 401 0.14 0.49 -8.43
N GLY A 402 -0.04 1.78 -8.20
CA GLY A 402 -0.55 2.70 -9.22
C GLY A 402 0.51 3.03 -10.26
N TRP A 403 0.19 2.89 -11.54
CA TRP A 403 1.14 3.22 -12.61
C TRP A 403 1.54 4.70 -12.63
N THR A 404 0.70 5.59 -12.09
CA THR A 404 1.00 7.02 -12.02
C THR A 404 1.49 7.47 -10.64
N ASP A 405 2.03 6.56 -9.82
CA ASP A 405 2.62 6.88 -8.52
C ASP A 405 3.87 7.80 -8.70
N PRO A 406 3.79 9.07 -8.26
CA PRO A 406 4.92 9.99 -8.37
C PRO A 406 5.94 9.81 -7.23
N SER A 407 5.58 9.09 -6.16
CA SER A 407 6.37 9.00 -4.93
C SER A 407 7.33 7.82 -4.93
N ILE A 408 6.90 6.70 -5.49
CA ILE A 408 7.66 5.45 -5.57
C ILE A 408 7.47 4.90 -6.99
N ALA A 409 8.56 4.79 -7.74
CA ALA A 409 8.48 4.29 -9.11
C ALA A 409 7.81 2.90 -9.17
N PRO A 410 6.68 2.74 -9.88
CA PRO A 410 5.86 1.52 -9.85
C PRO A 410 6.61 0.26 -10.28
N ARG A 411 7.59 0.41 -11.18
CA ARG A 411 8.43 -0.67 -11.64
C ARG A 411 9.24 -1.33 -10.51
N ALA A 412 9.46 -0.66 -9.38
CA ALA A 412 10.08 -1.28 -8.21
C ALA A 412 9.26 -2.46 -7.67
N SER A 413 7.91 -2.35 -7.67
CA SER A 413 7.03 -3.47 -7.31
C SER A 413 7.06 -4.60 -8.33
N VAL A 414 7.11 -4.27 -9.63
CA VAL A 414 7.27 -5.27 -10.71
C VAL A 414 8.60 -6.01 -10.58
N ASN A 415 9.69 -5.29 -10.34
CA ASN A 415 11.02 -5.86 -10.15
C ASN A 415 11.07 -6.80 -8.92
N PHE A 416 10.46 -6.40 -7.81
CA PHE A 416 10.38 -7.26 -6.63
C PHE A 416 9.54 -8.52 -6.91
N TYR A 417 8.36 -8.36 -7.51
CA TYR A 417 7.47 -9.45 -7.91
C TYR A 417 8.19 -10.49 -8.78
N THR A 418 8.83 -10.05 -9.84
CA THR A 418 9.57 -10.92 -10.77
C THR A 418 10.69 -11.68 -10.06
N ARG A 419 11.52 -10.96 -9.30
CA ARG A 419 12.63 -11.58 -8.54
C ARG A 419 12.13 -12.59 -7.50
N ALA A 420 11.02 -12.32 -6.83
CA ALA A 420 10.45 -13.23 -5.84
C ALA A 420 9.96 -14.53 -6.50
N LEU A 421 9.31 -14.45 -7.66
CA LEU A 421 8.90 -15.64 -8.44
C LEU A 421 10.10 -16.45 -8.92
N GLU A 422 11.10 -15.81 -9.51
CA GLU A 422 12.34 -16.46 -9.98
C GLU A 422 13.06 -17.17 -8.84
N THR A 423 13.25 -16.49 -7.71
CA THR A 423 13.98 -17.03 -6.56
C THR A 423 13.27 -18.21 -5.92
N THR A 424 11.95 -18.16 -5.82
CA THR A 424 11.14 -19.24 -5.23
C THR A 424 10.76 -20.31 -6.24
N LYS A 425 11.15 -20.17 -7.52
CA LYS A 425 10.78 -21.07 -8.63
C LYS A 425 9.27 -21.24 -8.76
N ALA A 426 8.53 -20.18 -8.46
CA ALA A 426 7.07 -20.14 -8.59
C ALA A 426 6.66 -20.02 -10.07
N PRO A 427 5.42 -20.44 -10.45
CA PRO A 427 4.88 -20.15 -11.77
C PRO A 427 4.93 -18.64 -12.09
N ALA A 428 5.13 -18.29 -13.36
CA ALA A 428 5.30 -16.90 -13.79
C ALA A 428 4.09 -16.00 -13.48
N ASP A 429 2.89 -16.60 -13.37
CA ASP A 429 1.67 -15.91 -12.95
C ASP A 429 1.50 -15.79 -11.43
N GLY A 430 2.44 -16.32 -10.62
CA GLY A 430 2.40 -16.25 -9.16
C GLY A 430 1.20 -16.92 -8.50
N ALA A 431 0.41 -17.72 -9.23
CA ALA A 431 -0.92 -18.20 -8.84
C ALA A 431 -1.00 -18.85 -7.45
N VAL A 432 0.08 -19.44 -6.98
CA VAL A 432 0.07 -20.22 -5.73
C VAL A 432 0.08 -19.35 -4.48
N TRP A 433 0.87 -18.26 -4.46
CA TRP A 433 1.10 -17.49 -3.24
C TRP A 433 1.29 -15.98 -3.45
N LEU A 434 1.59 -15.53 -4.67
CA LEU A 434 1.90 -14.13 -4.99
C LEU A 434 1.02 -13.62 -6.12
N ARG A 435 0.43 -12.44 -5.96
CA ARG A 435 -0.28 -11.68 -6.98
C ARG A 435 0.15 -10.23 -6.94
N LEU A 436 0.28 -9.62 -8.11
CA LEU A 436 0.50 -8.19 -8.29
C LEU A 436 -0.61 -7.62 -9.17
N PHE A 437 -1.22 -6.52 -8.75
CA PHE A 437 -2.21 -5.76 -9.52
C PHE A 437 -1.66 -4.36 -9.79
N MET A 438 -1.36 -4.07 -11.04
CA MET A 438 -1.00 -2.72 -11.46
C MET A 438 -2.26 -1.92 -11.77
N VAL A 439 -2.28 -0.65 -11.33
CA VAL A 439 -3.49 0.18 -11.38
C VAL A 439 -3.26 1.38 -12.29
N PRO A 440 -3.80 1.36 -13.53
CA PRO A 440 -3.69 2.48 -14.46
C PRO A 440 -4.30 3.78 -13.90
N GLY A 441 -3.60 4.89 -14.05
CA GLY A 441 -4.06 6.20 -13.62
C GLY A 441 -4.14 6.42 -12.11
N MET A 442 -3.77 5.44 -11.26
CA MET A 442 -3.74 5.62 -9.82
C MET A 442 -2.40 6.20 -9.36
N GLY A 443 -2.45 7.18 -8.47
CA GLY A 443 -1.31 7.76 -7.80
C GLY A 443 -0.79 6.93 -6.62
N HIS A 444 -0.12 7.60 -5.66
CA HIS A 444 0.48 6.95 -4.50
C HIS A 444 -0.58 6.50 -3.50
N CYS A 445 -0.79 5.20 -3.36
CA CYS A 445 -1.78 4.56 -2.49
C CYS A 445 -3.25 4.89 -2.81
N GLY A 446 -3.54 5.69 -3.80
CA GLY A 446 -4.86 6.17 -4.18
C GLY A 446 -4.80 7.48 -4.95
N GLY A 447 -5.96 8.04 -5.29
CA GLY A 447 -6.07 9.25 -6.10
C GLY A 447 -5.57 9.06 -7.53
N GLY A 448 -5.51 10.14 -8.32
CA GLY A 448 -5.21 10.12 -9.74
C GLY A 448 -6.48 10.04 -10.59
N ASP A 449 -6.32 10.02 -11.93
CA ASP A 449 -7.40 10.16 -12.88
C ASP A 449 -8.03 8.81 -13.29
N GLY A 450 -7.43 7.69 -12.87
CA GLY A 450 -7.93 6.34 -13.11
C GLY A 450 -8.74 5.75 -11.94
N PRO A 451 -9.33 4.56 -12.13
CA PRO A 451 -9.98 3.80 -11.07
C PRO A 451 -8.99 3.48 -9.95
N ASN A 452 -9.20 4.09 -8.78
CA ASN A 452 -8.26 4.09 -7.66
C ASN A 452 -8.86 3.65 -6.32
N THR A 453 -10.13 3.24 -6.33
CA THR A 453 -10.84 2.75 -5.15
C THR A 453 -11.24 1.28 -5.34
N PHE A 454 -10.74 0.41 -4.49
CA PHE A 454 -10.95 -1.05 -4.54
C PHE A 454 -10.74 -1.69 -3.18
N ASP A 455 -11.25 -2.90 -2.99
CA ASP A 455 -11.11 -3.67 -1.74
C ASP A 455 -10.20 -4.90 -1.95
N MET A 456 -8.94 -4.77 -1.53
CA MET A 456 -7.97 -5.86 -1.58
C MET A 456 -8.24 -6.95 -0.53
N MET A 457 -8.88 -6.62 0.60
CA MET A 457 -9.21 -7.61 1.63
C MET A 457 -10.28 -8.58 1.14
N SER A 458 -11.25 -8.11 0.34
CA SER A 458 -12.26 -8.98 -0.28
C SER A 458 -11.67 -9.98 -1.28
N ALA A 459 -10.49 -9.69 -1.83
CA ALA A 459 -9.75 -10.58 -2.70
C ALA A 459 -8.81 -11.52 -1.92
N LEU A 460 -8.10 -10.98 -0.92
CA LEU A 460 -7.12 -11.73 -0.13
C LEU A 460 -7.79 -12.75 0.82
N GLY A 461 -8.89 -12.37 1.50
CA GLY A 461 -9.57 -13.25 2.45
C GLY A 461 -9.95 -14.61 1.87
N PRO A 462 -10.77 -14.68 0.80
CA PRO A 462 -11.11 -15.94 0.15
C PRO A 462 -9.89 -16.72 -0.39
N TRP A 463 -8.83 -16.03 -0.78
CA TRP A 463 -7.60 -16.71 -1.21
C TRP A 463 -6.90 -17.44 -0.07
N VAL A 464 -6.79 -16.81 1.09
CA VAL A 464 -6.22 -17.42 2.30
C VAL A 464 -7.12 -18.54 2.84
N GLU A 465 -8.44 -18.29 2.91
CA GLU A 465 -9.39 -19.12 3.63
C GLU A 465 -9.88 -20.33 2.83
N SER A 466 -9.97 -20.21 1.52
CA SER A 466 -10.54 -21.24 0.64
C SER A 466 -9.72 -21.53 -0.63
N GLY A 467 -8.55 -20.90 -0.77
CA GLY A 467 -7.70 -21.08 -1.93
C GLY A 467 -8.24 -20.42 -3.22
N LYS A 468 -9.26 -19.56 -3.15
CA LYS A 468 -9.81 -18.84 -4.30
C LYS A 468 -8.83 -17.75 -4.74
N VAL A 469 -8.02 -18.08 -5.74
CA VAL A 469 -7.01 -17.16 -6.28
C VAL A 469 -7.67 -15.93 -6.92
N PRO A 470 -7.26 -14.70 -6.58
CA PRO A 470 -7.80 -13.50 -7.21
C PRO A 470 -7.22 -13.33 -8.63
N GLU A 471 -8.07 -13.45 -9.63
CA GLU A 471 -7.71 -13.23 -11.03
C GLU A 471 -8.01 -11.80 -11.48
N ARG A 472 -8.98 -11.16 -10.82
CA ARG A 472 -9.53 -9.88 -11.19
C ARG A 472 -10.11 -9.18 -9.96
N ILE A 473 -9.86 -7.86 -9.85
CA ILE A 473 -10.46 -6.99 -8.83
C ILE A 473 -11.09 -5.80 -9.55
N VAL A 474 -12.33 -5.45 -9.23
CA VAL A 474 -12.96 -4.27 -9.83
C VAL A 474 -12.58 -3.04 -9.03
N ALA A 475 -11.97 -2.06 -9.71
CA ALA A 475 -11.70 -0.74 -9.18
C ALA A 475 -12.69 0.29 -9.73
N SER A 476 -12.94 1.35 -8.97
CA SER A 476 -13.79 2.46 -9.35
C SER A 476 -13.06 3.81 -9.24
N HIS A 477 -13.45 4.75 -10.07
CA HIS A 477 -13.19 6.18 -9.94
C HIS A 477 -14.47 6.90 -9.56
N SER A 478 -14.37 8.01 -8.83
CA SER A 478 -15.52 8.80 -8.43
C SER A 478 -15.25 10.29 -8.53
N THR A 479 -16.17 11.04 -9.16
CA THR A 479 -16.17 12.50 -9.17
C THR A 479 -17.30 13.00 -8.29
N ALA A 480 -17.01 13.90 -7.36
CA ALA A 480 -17.99 14.45 -6.39
C ALA A 480 -18.79 13.37 -5.63
N GLY A 481 -18.15 12.24 -5.30
CA GLY A 481 -18.76 11.13 -4.55
C GLY A 481 -19.65 10.20 -5.38
N LYS A 482 -19.75 10.41 -6.70
CA LYS A 482 -20.47 9.52 -7.62
C LYS A 482 -19.47 8.72 -8.44
N VAL A 483 -19.64 7.40 -8.49
CA VAL A 483 -18.85 6.52 -9.37
C VAL A 483 -19.15 6.89 -10.83
N ASP A 484 -18.11 7.23 -11.58
CA ASP A 484 -18.17 7.62 -12.99
C ASP A 484 -17.41 6.66 -13.91
N ARG A 485 -16.48 5.87 -13.37
CA ARG A 485 -15.73 4.87 -14.13
C ARG A 485 -15.43 3.64 -13.26
N THR A 486 -15.52 2.45 -13.85
CA THR A 486 -15.01 1.21 -13.27
C THR A 486 -14.07 0.51 -14.24
N ARG A 487 -13.06 -0.21 -13.73
CA ARG A 487 -12.10 -0.97 -14.54
C ARG A 487 -11.70 -2.25 -13.80
N PRO A 488 -11.53 -3.40 -14.47
CA PRO A 488 -10.91 -4.54 -13.83
C PRO A 488 -9.41 -4.32 -13.69
N LEU A 489 -8.90 -4.50 -12.49
CA LEU A 489 -7.48 -4.72 -12.25
C LEU A 489 -7.20 -6.19 -12.54
N CYS A 490 -6.26 -6.46 -13.42
CA CYS A 490 -5.89 -7.80 -13.84
C CYS A 490 -4.61 -8.24 -13.12
N ALA A 491 -4.50 -9.53 -12.82
CA ALA A 491 -3.27 -10.07 -12.22
C ALA A 491 -2.11 -9.91 -13.22
N TYR A 492 -1.05 -9.19 -12.80
CA TYR A 492 0.14 -8.95 -13.63
C TYR A 492 0.77 -10.28 -14.11
N PRO A 493 1.19 -10.43 -15.40
CA PRO A 493 1.37 -9.36 -16.39
C PRO A 493 0.15 -9.03 -17.25
N GLN A 494 -1.04 -9.55 -16.94
CA GLN A 494 -2.25 -9.23 -17.71
C GLN A 494 -2.68 -7.77 -17.51
N VAL A 495 -3.32 -7.22 -18.54
CA VAL A 495 -3.94 -5.89 -18.56
C VAL A 495 -5.41 -5.98 -18.95
N ALA A 496 -6.19 -4.95 -18.63
CA ALA A 496 -7.57 -4.83 -19.02
C ALA A 496 -7.67 -4.52 -20.52
N ARG A 497 -8.33 -5.37 -21.30
CA ARG A 497 -8.58 -5.15 -22.74
C ARG A 497 -10.06 -4.93 -22.97
N TYR A 498 -10.40 -3.81 -23.60
CA TYR A 498 -11.76 -3.49 -24.00
C TYR A 498 -12.26 -4.49 -25.04
N THR A 499 -13.51 -4.94 -24.91
CA THR A 499 -14.12 -5.93 -25.80
C THR A 499 -14.61 -5.35 -27.12
N GLY A 500 -14.63 -4.03 -27.27
CA GLY A 500 -15.13 -3.33 -28.46
C GLY A 500 -16.62 -3.01 -28.43
N ALA A 501 -17.33 -3.32 -27.34
CA ALA A 501 -18.76 -3.06 -27.20
C ALA A 501 -19.11 -2.59 -25.78
N GLY A 502 -20.11 -1.71 -25.66
CA GLY A 502 -20.57 -1.12 -24.40
C GLY A 502 -19.78 0.14 -24.01
N SER A 503 -19.99 0.63 -22.77
CA SER A 503 -19.26 1.80 -22.25
C SER A 503 -17.83 1.43 -21.88
N ILE A 504 -16.87 2.29 -22.23
CA ILE A 504 -15.48 2.19 -21.77
C ILE A 504 -15.33 2.50 -20.28
N ASP A 505 -16.36 3.02 -19.62
CA ASP A 505 -16.39 3.30 -18.19
C ASP A 505 -17.01 2.18 -17.35
N ASP A 506 -17.35 1.04 -17.97
CA ASP A 506 -17.90 -0.13 -17.29
C ASP A 506 -16.92 -1.31 -17.34
N ALA A 507 -16.47 -1.76 -16.16
CA ALA A 507 -15.58 -2.91 -16.01
C ALA A 507 -16.12 -4.20 -16.64
N GLY A 508 -17.45 -4.32 -16.85
CA GLY A 508 -18.09 -5.47 -17.51
C GLY A 508 -17.68 -5.63 -18.97
N ASN A 509 -17.24 -4.54 -19.62
CA ASN A 509 -16.86 -4.52 -21.03
C ASN A 509 -15.36 -4.74 -21.26
N PHE A 510 -14.63 -5.24 -20.25
CA PHE A 510 -13.22 -5.55 -20.33
C PHE A 510 -12.92 -6.99 -19.94
N VAL A 511 -11.88 -7.52 -20.55
CA VAL A 511 -11.31 -8.85 -20.24
C VAL A 511 -9.83 -8.73 -19.90
N CYS A 512 -9.35 -9.56 -18.97
CA CYS A 512 -7.93 -9.63 -18.64
C CYS A 512 -7.20 -10.46 -19.71
N ARG A 513 -6.17 -9.89 -20.32
CA ARG A 513 -5.32 -10.54 -21.32
C ARG A 513 -3.86 -10.12 -21.17
N THR A 514 -2.95 -10.99 -21.58
CA THR A 514 -1.53 -10.64 -21.73
C THR A 514 -1.38 -9.53 -22.79
N PRO A 515 -0.52 -8.50 -22.53
CA PRO A 515 -0.30 -7.37 -23.43
C PRO A 515 0.14 -7.75 -24.83
#